data_407e90d6d391b9693f28c792a18e0734
#
_entry.id   407e90d6d391b9693f28c792a18e0734
#
_cell.length_a   1.000
_cell.length_b   1.000
_cell.length_c   1.000
_cell.angle_alpha   90.00
_cell.angle_beta   90.00
_cell.angle_gamma   90.00
#
_symmetry.space_group_name_H-M   'P 1'
#
loop_
_entity.id
_entity.type
_entity.pdbx_description
1 polymer ?
#
loop_
_entity_poly.entity_id
_entity_poly.type
_entity_poly.pdbx_seq_one_letter_code
_entity_poly.pdbx_strand_id
1 'polypeptide(L)'
;MPKQWFVLRVQSNKEDKVKDSLVELVKIRGLEEKISKVLVPSEKVSEIKGGKKKITERKIYPGYIMAEVEVDDQGQIPKEVWFLVRETPGAGDFIGGQNKPVPMASHEVEKLLSDVEH
;
A
#
# COMPACT_ATOMS: atom_id res chain seq x y z
N MET A 1 -12.24 15.12 -5.57
CA MET A 1 -11.68 14.92 -4.22
C MET A 1 -10.20 14.60 -4.31
N PRO A 2 -9.38 15.18 -3.43
CA PRO A 2 -7.95 14.92 -3.47
C PRO A 2 -7.63 13.49 -3.05
N LYS A 3 -6.57 12.96 -3.64
CA LYS A 3 -6.08 11.62 -3.31
C LYS A 3 -4.75 11.77 -2.60
N GLN A 4 -4.55 10.96 -1.56
CA GLN A 4 -3.32 10.93 -0.80
C GLN A 4 -2.88 9.50 -0.58
N TRP A 5 -1.58 9.32 -0.43
CA TRP A 5 -1.00 8.01 -0.16
C TRP A 5 -0.87 7.80 1.34
N PHE A 6 -1.29 6.63 1.78
CA PHE A 6 -1.19 6.23 3.18
C PHE A 6 -0.45 4.91 3.28
N VAL A 7 0.21 4.70 4.41
CA VAL A 7 0.89 3.44 4.71
C VAL A 7 -0.03 2.59 5.57
N LEU A 8 -0.27 1.37 5.14
CA LEU A 8 -1.10 0.40 5.85
C LEU A 8 -0.22 -0.68 6.45
N ARG A 9 -0.40 -0.95 7.74
CA ARG A 9 0.31 -2.01 8.43
C ARG A 9 -0.32 -3.36 8.08
N VAL A 10 0.52 -4.34 7.74
CA VAL A 10 0.06 -5.69 7.39
C VAL A 10 0.96 -6.73 8.06
N GLN A 11 0.55 -7.99 8.03
CA GLN A 11 1.39 -9.07 8.54
C GLN A 11 2.66 -9.21 7.69
N SER A 12 3.79 -9.32 8.37
CA SER A 12 5.08 -9.52 7.69
C SER A 12 5.05 -10.81 6.88
N ASN A 13 5.67 -10.79 5.72
CA ASN A 13 5.69 -11.90 4.75
C ASN A 13 4.34 -12.19 4.09
N LYS A 14 3.32 -11.37 4.38
CA LYS A 14 1.99 -11.49 3.78
C LYS A 14 1.62 -10.26 2.94
N GLU A 15 2.57 -9.38 2.68
CA GLU A 15 2.33 -8.11 1.99
C GLU A 15 1.62 -8.30 0.65
N ASP A 16 2.14 -9.20 -0.19
CA ASP A 16 1.54 -9.43 -1.51
C ASP A 16 0.15 -10.03 -1.40
N LYS A 17 -0.05 -10.95 -0.47
CA LYS A 17 -1.33 -11.61 -0.25
C LYS A 17 -2.37 -10.64 0.26
N VAL A 18 -2.00 -9.77 1.19
CA VAL A 18 -2.89 -8.73 1.72
C VAL A 18 -3.25 -7.74 0.63
N LYS A 19 -2.28 -7.33 -0.19
CA LYS A 19 -2.52 -6.45 -1.32
C LYS A 19 -3.55 -7.07 -2.28
N ASP A 20 -3.36 -8.33 -2.66
CA ASP A 20 -4.26 -9.00 -3.59
C ASP A 20 -5.67 -9.09 -3.02
N SER A 21 -5.80 -9.43 -1.73
CA SER A 21 -7.10 -9.48 -1.06
C SER A 21 -7.77 -8.12 -1.02
N LEU A 22 -7.00 -7.07 -0.72
CA LEU A 22 -7.53 -5.71 -0.66
C LEU A 22 -8.01 -5.24 -2.03
N VAL A 23 -7.21 -5.47 -3.07
CA VAL A 23 -7.57 -5.10 -4.45
C VAL A 23 -8.86 -5.82 -4.88
N GLU A 24 -8.98 -7.10 -4.54
CA GLU A 24 -10.16 -7.87 -4.88
C GLU A 24 -11.41 -7.33 -4.17
N LEU A 25 -11.31 -7.02 -2.87
CA LEU A 25 -12.42 -6.44 -2.12
C LEU A 25 -12.81 -5.06 -2.66
N VAL A 26 -11.84 -4.26 -3.07
CA VAL A 26 -12.11 -2.96 -3.70
C VAL A 26 -12.99 -3.15 -4.94
N LYS A 27 -12.68 -4.13 -5.77
CA LYS A 27 -13.46 -4.43 -6.97
C LYS A 27 -14.86 -4.93 -6.63
N ILE A 28 -14.95 -5.86 -5.67
CA ILE A 28 -16.23 -6.45 -5.26
C ILE A 28 -17.17 -5.38 -4.70
N ARG A 29 -16.62 -4.45 -3.92
CA ARG A 29 -17.41 -3.39 -3.28
C ARG A 29 -17.60 -2.16 -4.16
N GLY A 30 -16.99 -2.11 -5.35
CA GLY A 30 -17.10 -0.98 -6.24
C GLY A 30 -16.44 0.28 -5.72
N LEU A 31 -15.33 0.15 -5.00
CA LEU A 31 -14.63 1.28 -4.35
C LEU A 31 -13.35 1.68 -5.08
N GLU A 32 -13.23 1.38 -6.39
CA GLU A 32 -12.03 1.70 -7.15
C GLU A 32 -11.74 3.20 -7.20
N GLU A 33 -12.78 4.03 -7.10
CA GLU A 33 -12.59 5.48 -7.04
C GLU A 33 -12.07 5.95 -5.70
N LYS A 34 -12.36 5.19 -4.63
CA LYS A 34 -11.92 5.54 -3.27
C LYS A 34 -10.53 5.04 -2.98
N ILE A 35 -10.19 3.85 -3.48
CA ILE A 35 -8.83 3.29 -3.39
C ILE A 35 -8.39 2.98 -4.80
N SER A 36 -7.61 3.88 -5.39
CA SER A 36 -7.25 3.78 -6.80
C SER A 36 -6.00 2.96 -7.06
N LYS A 37 -5.08 2.89 -6.09
CA LYS A 37 -3.84 2.13 -6.24
C LYS A 37 -3.44 1.51 -4.91
N VAL A 38 -2.89 0.29 -4.98
CA VAL A 38 -2.31 -0.39 -3.82
C VAL A 38 -0.98 -0.96 -4.26
N LEU A 39 0.08 -0.64 -3.53
CA LEU A 39 1.43 -1.05 -3.87
C LEU A 39 2.15 -1.67 -2.68
N VAL A 40 2.99 -2.67 -2.96
CA VAL A 40 3.92 -3.23 -1.99
C VAL A 40 5.27 -2.57 -2.26
N PRO A 41 5.80 -1.73 -1.34
CA PRO A 41 7.08 -1.08 -1.57
C PRO A 41 8.20 -2.12 -1.67
N SER A 42 8.81 -2.20 -2.83
CA SER A 42 9.86 -3.18 -3.09
C SER A 42 10.85 -2.63 -4.10
N GLU A 43 12.05 -3.20 -4.11
CA GLU A 43 13.08 -2.86 -5.08
C GLU A 43 13.63 -4.11 -5.73
N LYS A 44 14.12 -3.98 -6.95
CA LYS A 44 14.77 -5.07 -7.64
C LYS A 44 16.26 -5.05 -7.32
N VAL A 45 16.77 -6.18 -6.84
CA VAL A 45 18.18 -6.34 -6.48
C VAL A 45 18.79 -7.32 -7.47
N SER A 46 19.91 -6.91 -8.07
CA SER A 46 20.66 -7.76 -8.99
C SER A 46 21.78 -8.43 -8.21
N GLU A 47 21.80 -9.76 -8.21
CA GLU A 47 22.84 -10.54 -7.54
C GLU A 47 23.48 -11.51 -8.52
N ILE A 48 24.79 -11.76 -8.32
CA ILE A 48 25.50 -12.77 -9.10
C ILE A 48 25.75 -13.97 -8.18
N LYS A 49 25.11 -15.10 -8.51
CA LYS A 49 25.30 -16.35 -7.78
C LYS A 49 25.71 -17.45 -8.76
N GLY A 50 26.82 -18.10 -8.47
CA GLY A 50 27.31 -19.19 -9.31
C GLY A 50 27.57 -18.78 -10.76
N GLY A 51 28.03 -17.55 -10.96
CA GLY A 51 28.29 -17.02 -12.29
C GLY A 51 27.07 -16.60 -13.08
N LYS A 52 25.88 -16.70 -12.49
CA LYS A 52 24.62 -16.29 -13.13
C LYS A 52 24.04 -15.07 -12.46
N LYS A 53 23.56 -14.13 -13.27
CA LYS A 53 22.87 -12.95 -12.78
C LYS A 53 21.44 -13.31 -12.38
N LYS A 54 21.10 -13.06 -11.12
CA LYS A 54 19.73 -13.21 -10.60
C LYS A 54 19.16 -11.86 -10.25
N ILE A 55 17.93 -11.61 -10.68
CA ILE A 55 17.20 -10.42 -10.27
C ILE A 55 16.16 -10.89 -9.25
N THR A 56 16.28 -10.38 -8.01
CA THR A 56 15.34 -10.70 -6.93
C THR A 56 14.64 -9.43 -6.49
N GLU A 57 13.43 -9.60 -5.99
CA GLU A 57 12.65 -8.50 -5.45
C GLU A 57 12.79 -8.49 -3.94
N ARG A 58 13.13 -7.33 -3.37
CA ARG A 58 13.28 -7.17 -1.94
C ARG A 58 12.30 -6.12 -1.44
N LYS A 59 11.57 -6.45 -0.37
CA LYS A 59 10.65 -5.51 0.27
C LYS A 59 11.44 -4.39 0.93
N ILE A 60 11.10 -3.14 0.62
CA ILE A 60 11.75 -1.97 1.22
C ILE A 60 11.25 -1.79 2.65
N TYR A 61 9.96 -1.97 2.86
CA TYR A 61 9.33 -1.83 4.18
C TYR A 61 8.53 -3.09 4.50
N PRO A 62 9.17 -4.13 5.07
CA PRO A 62 8.45 -5.34 5.46
C PRO A 62 7.35 -5.04 6.47
N GLY A 63 6.17 -5.62 6.26
CA GLY A 63 5.03 -5.40 7.14
C GLY A 63 4.20 -4.17 6.79
N TYR A 64 4.42 -3.55 5.64
CA TYR A 64 3.70 -2.36 5.20
C TYR A 64 3.36 -2.42 3.72
N ILE A 65 2.20 -1.87 3.36
CA ILE A 65 1.84 -1.61 1.97
C ILE A 65 1.37 -0.17 1.86
N MET A 66 1.31 0.34 0.63
CA MET A 66 0.88 1.71 0.35
C MET A 66 -0.45 1.70 -0.39
N ALA A 67 -1.34 2.61 -0.05
CA ALA A 67 -2.62 2.75 -0.74
C ALA A 67 -2.90 4.21 -1.05
N GLU A 68 -3.30 4.48 -2.28
CA GLU A 68 -3.76 5.81 -2.69
C GLU A 68 -5.26 5.90 -2.43
N VAL A 69 -5.66 6.76 -1.52
CA VAL A 69 -7.03 6.88 -1.01
C VAL A 69 -7.57 8.27 -1.30
N GLU A 70 -8.80 8.33 -1.80
CA GLU A 70 -9.53 9.58 -1.94
C GLU A 70 -9.98 10.03 -0.55
N VAL A 71 -9.55 11.22 -0.13
CA VAL A 71 -9.89 11.76 1.19
C VAL A 71 -11.03 12.76 1.06
N ASP A 72 -11.72 13.02 2.18
CA ASP A 72 -12.79 14.00 2.21
C ASP A 72 -12.23 15.43 2.30
N ASP A 73 -13.12 16.43 2.40
CA ASP A 73 -12.72 17.85 2.45
C ASP A 73 -11.84 18.19 3.65
N GLN A 74 -11.87 17.35 4.68
CA GLN A 74 -11.07 17.53 5.87
C GLN A 74 -9.81 16.68 5.87
N GLY A 75 -9.52 16.01 4.76
CA GLY A 75 -8.35 15.14 4.62
C GLY A 75 -8.48 13.81 5.32
N GLN A 76 -9.71 13.39 5.61
CA GLN A 76 -9.94 12.14 6.34
C GLN A 76 -10.28 10.99 5.41
N ILE A 77 -9.92 9.79 5.82
CA ILE A 77 -10.22 8.57 5.07
C ILE A 77 -11.71 8.24 5.26
N PRO A 78 -12.47 8.00 4.16
CA PRO A 78 -13.89 7.66 4.27
C PRO A 78 -14.12 6.36 5.06
N LYS A 79 -15.30 6.28 5.70
CA LYS A 79 -15.67 5.12 6.51
C LYS A 79 -15.68 3.83 5.71
N GLU A 80 -16.13 3.89 4.45
CA GLU A 80 -16.16 2.70 3.58
C GLU A 80 -14.77 2.08 3.42
N VAL A 81 -13.75 2.92 3.35
CA VAL A 81 -12.37 2.46 3.24
C VAL A 81 -11.92 1.78 4.53
N TRP A 82 -12.28 2.35 5.68
CA TRP A 82 -11.96 1.75 6.97
C TRP A 82 -12.58 0.36 7.13
N PHE A 83 -13.85 0.22 6.76
CA PHE A 83 -14.55 -1.07 6.83
C PHE A 83 -13.91 -2.09 5.90
N LEU A 84 -13.58 -1.67 4.70
CA LEU A 84 -12.95 -2.55 3.71
C LEU A 84 -11.60 -3.07 4.21
N VAL A 85 -10.79 -2.19 4.78
CA VAL A 85 -9.49 -2.57 5.34
C VAL A 85 -9.65 -3.55 6.49
N ARG A 86 -10.63 -3.34 7.37
CA ARG A 86 -10.88 -4.25 8.48
C ARG A 86 -11.32 -5.63 8.03
N GLU A 87 -12.00 -5.72 6.88
CA GLU A 87 -12.42 -7.00 6.30
C GLU A 87 -11.29 -7.72 5.58
N THR A 88 -10.20 -7.03 5.28
CA THR A 88 -9.08 -7.61 4.54
C THR A 88 -8.23 -8.47 5.47
N PRO A 89 -8.10 -9.79 5.20
CA PRO A 89 -7.29 -10.65 6.06
C PRO A 89 -5.83 -10.22 6.11
N GLY A 90 -5.26 -10.15 7.30
CA GLY A 90 -3.87 -9.78 7.51
C GLY A 90 -3.59 -8.28 7.51
N ALA A 91 -4.59 -7.44 7.24
CA ALA A 91 -4.43 -6.00 7.27
C ALA A 91 -4.65 -5.47 8.69
N GLY A 92 -3.77 -4.54 9.09
CA GLY A 92 -3.92 -3.80 10.34
C GLY A 92 -4.48 -2.41 10.07
N ASP A 93 -4.04 -1.42 10.84
CA ASP A 93 -4.49 -0.06 10.69
C ASP A 93 -3.54 0.77 9.83
N PHE A 94 -4.05 1.86 9.28
CA PHE A 94 -3.19 2.87 8.68
C PHE A 94 -2.30 3.50 9.75
N ILE A 95 -1.10 3.93 9.33
CA ILE A 95 -0.20 4.65 10.24
C ILE A 95 -0.90 5.91 10.73
N GLY A 96 -0.86 6.13 12.05
CA GLY A 96 -1.59 7.21 12.70
C GLY A 96 -2.96 6.80 13.25
N GLY A 97 -3.44 5.61 12.87
CA GLY A 97 -4.70 5.08 13.35
C GLY A 97 -5.93 5.74 12.76
N GLN A 98 -7.07 5.36 13.27
CA GLN A 98 -8.36 5.80 12.74
C GLN A 98 -8.63 7.31 12.94
N ASN A 99 -8.17 7.86 14.05
CA ASN A 99 -8.45 9.26 14.38
C ASN A 99 -7.54 10.26 13.65
N LYS A 100 -6.32 9.87 13.35
CA LYS A 100 -5.35 10.74 12.69
C LYS A 100 -4.46 9.94 11.73
N PRO A 101 -5.01 9.48 10.61
CA PRO A 101 -4.16 8.83 9.61
C PRO A 101 -3.13 9.83 9.08
N VAL A 102 -1.89 9.38 8.95
CA VAL A 102 -0.79 10.25 8.50
C VAL A 102 -0.55 10.00 7.02
N PRO A 103 -0.83 10.98 6.15
CA PRO A 103 -0.53 10.82 4.73
C PRO A 103 0.98 10.90 4.49
N MET A 104 1.42 10.20 3.45
CA MET A 104 2.82 10.27 3.03
C MET A 104 3.10 11.63 2.39
N ALA A 105 4.30 12.16 2.61
CA ALA A 105 4.74 13.38 1.95
C ALA A 105 4.95 13.12 0.46
N SER A 106 4.72 14.13 -0.38
CA SER A 106 4.83 13.99 -1.84
C SER A 106 6.19 13.46 -2.28
N HIS A 107 7.27 13.94 -1.67
CA HIS A 107 8.61 13.49 -2.04
C HIS A 107 8.87 12.03 -1.67
N GLU A 108 8.26 11.55 -0.59
CA GLU A 108 8.36 10.14 -0.19
C GLU A 108 7.63 9.25 -1.19
N VAL A 109 6.44 9.68 -1.62
CA VAL A 109 5.66 8.95 -2.61
C VAL A 109 6.41 8.86 -3.93
N GLU A 110 6.95 9.97 -4.40
CA GLU A 110 7.70 10.02 -5.65
C GLU A 110 8.90 9.08 -5.62
N LYS A 111 9.63 9.06 -4.52
CA LYS A 111 10.78 8.20 -4.36
C LYS A 111 10.38 6.72 -4.42
N LEU A 112 9.35 6.34 -3.69
CA LEU A 112 8.91 4.94 -3.65
C LEU A 112 8.33 4.48 -4.99
N LEU A 113 7.57 5.33 -5.67
CA LEU A 113 7.04 5.01 -6.99
C LEU A 113 8.16 4.85 -8.01
N SER A 114 9.19 5.68 -7.93
CA SER A 114 10.37 5.57 -8.79
C SER A 114 11.09 4.25 -8.57
N ASP A 115 11.29 3.85 -7.31
CA ASP A 115 11.95 2.58 -6.97
C ASP A 115 11.13 1.37 -7.41
N VAL A 116 9.80 1.44 -7.31
CA VAL A 116 8.92 0.33 -7.69
C VAL A 116 8.80 0.19 -9.21
N GLU A 117 8.82 1.31 -9.95
CA GLU A 117 8.64 1.32 -11.40
C GLU A 117 9.92 0.97 -12.16
N HIS A 118 11.05 0.91 -11.49
CA HIS A 118 12.31 0.48 -12.11
C HIS A 118 12.55 -1.03 -11.88
#